data_ae7112f577f94150095fcec85c85067a
#
_entry.id   ae7112f577f94150095fcec85c85067a
#
_cell.length_a   1.000
_cell.length_b   1.000
_cell.length_c   1.000
_cell.angle_alpha   90.00
_cell.angle_beta   90.00
_cell.angle_gamma   90.00
#
_symmetry.space_group_name_H-M   'P 1'
#
loop_
_entity.id
_entity.type
_entity.pdbx_description
1 polymer ?
#
loop_
_entity_poly.entity_id
_entity_poly.type
_entity_poly.pdbx_seq_one_letter_code
_entity_poly.pdbx_strand_id
1 'polypeptide(L)'
;MTEPQQPAEPAAPTPPADEPGRTGMNAVGYWFSTRAGGILVPFAAAVLAFFVGGVVILATGHSPFGAYQAIFEGTGLNYPYLWLTGQETRSAWTDLQQTLIITSPLILTALAVAFAFRCGMFNIGGQGQYWVGLMAALYVGLNFGGLPRPLHVLLCVAASLLAGFIWGGIAGILRATVGAHEVITTIMLNWIAIYVGQYLVELGGPLQGAEPSIPRSDDVLESARLWTIGSGLQPLHAGIFISLAALVVYSIILNRTTLGYEVRAVGFNPEAARYGGISVGRNYFLALAISGAFAGVAGSVDVLGWKYRVATNDFDVGSIGFIGIAVALLGRNKAVGIFFAALLFGALQVGTSTRQLDPSVFPPELAGNLATMIQALIILFVGAELLIVSAWGLRTRVGFGGPARVQPEMKA
;
A
#
# COMPACT_ATOMS: atom_id res chain seq x y z
N MET A 1 -26.19 -72.54 -22.97
CA MET A 1 -26.61 -71.37 -22.19
C MET A 1 -25.41 -70.98 -21.32
N THR A 2 -24.65 -70.06 -21.74
CA THR A 2 -23.48 -69.51 -21.02
C THR A 2 -23.90 -68.24 -20.31
N GLU A 3 -23.77 -68.23 -18.99
CA GLU A 3 -24.07 -67.08 -18.10
C GLU A 3 -23.19 -65.88 -18.45
N PRO A 4 -23.70 -64.63 -18.49
CA PRO A 4 -22.87 -63.47 -18.74
C PRO A 4 -22.07 -63.14 -17.48
N GLN A 5 -20.75 -63.10 -17.62
CA GLN A 5 -19.82 -62.62 -16.56
C GLN A 5 -20.11 -61.11 -16.29
N GLN A 6 -20.40 -60.80 -15.02
CA GLN A 6 -20.44 -59.45 -14.53
C GLN A 6 -19.07 -58.75 -14.69
N PRO A 7 -19.05 -57.49 -15.10
CA PRO A 7 -17.79 -56.71 -15.11
C PRO A 7 -17.24 -56.56 -13.69
N ALA A 8 -15.95 -56.80 -13.54
CA ALA A 8 -15.27 -56.64 -12.26
C ALA A 8 -15.39 -55.17 -11.77
N GLU A 9 -15.80 -55.05 -10.50
CA GLU A 9 -15.88 -53.76 -9.80
C GLU A 9 -14.48 -53.12 -9.77
N PRO A 10 -14.32 -51.82 -10.11
CA PRO A 10 -13.01 -51.16 -10.10
C PRO A 10 -12.48 -51.18 -8.66
N ALA A 11 -11.28 -51.68 -8.48
CA ALA A 11 -10.59 -51.73 -7.20
C ALA A 11 -10.54 -50.35 -6.56
N ALA A 12 -10.93 -50.25 -5.29
CA ALA A 12 -10.83 -49.01 -4.51
C ALA A 12 -9.39 -48.44 -4.58
N PRO A 13 -9.23 -47.15 -4.76
CA PRO A 13 -7.92 -46.56 -4.84
C PRO A 13 -7.12 -46.85 -3.54
N THR A 14 -5.98 -47.47 -3.71
CA THR A 14 -5.02 -47.71 -2.62
C THR A 14 -4.67 -46.36 -2.00
N PRO A 15 -4.73 -46.22 -0.65
CA PRO A 15 -4.27 -45.01 0.01
C PRO A 15 -2.81 -44.73 -0.39
N PRO A 16 -2.44 -43.47 -0.62
CA PRO A 16 -1.08 -43.10 -1.01
C PRO A 16 -0.11 -43.64 0.06
N ALA A 17 0.92 -44.37 -0.39
CA ALA A 17 1.97 -44.88 0.47
C ALA A 17 2.58 -43.67 1.24
N ASP A 18 2.75 -43.85 2.55
CA ASP A 18 3.40 -42.87 3.43
C ASP A 18 4.75 -42.45 2.83
N GLU A 19 4.86 -41.22 2.39
CA GLU A 19 6.14 -40.68 1.95
C GLU A 19 7.14 -40.69 3.11
N PRO A 20 8.31 -41.33 2.98
CA PRO A 20 9.33 -41.34 4.03
C PRO A 20 9.90 -39.93 4.15
N GLY A 21 9.42 -39.12 5.09
CA GLY A 21 9.86 -37.74 5.34
C GLY A 21 8.94 -36.94 6.26
N ARG A 22 7.77 -37.42 6.61
CA ARG A 22 6.82 -36.70 7.48
C ARG A 22 6.96 -36.98 8.99
N THR A 23 7.88 -37.81 9.39
CA THR A 23 8.13 -38.11 10.82
C THR A 23 9.13 -37.09 11.37
N GLY A 24 8.66 -36.09 12.10
CA GLY A 24 9.52 -35.28 12.96
C GLY A 24 9.20 -33.80 13.15
N MET A 25 8.24 -33.24 12.46
CA MET A 25 7.86 -31.87 12.75
C MET A 25 6.60 -31.82 13.62
N ASN A 26 6.78 -31.54 14.92
CA ASN A 26 5.67 -31.32 15.85
C ASN A 26 4.71 -30.25 15.27
N ALA A 27 3.39 -30.38 15.56
CA ALA A 27 2.37 -29.41 15.10
C ALA A 27 2.76 -27.95 15.35
N VAL A 28 3.53 -27.68 16.40
CA VAL A 28 4.13 -26.40 16.74
C VAL A 28 5.18 -25.98 15.71
N GLY A 29 6.05 -26.87 15.27
CA GLY A 29 7.06 -26.61 14.24
C GLY A 29 6.44 -26.31 12.87
N TYR A 30 5.38 -27.04 12.50
CA TYR A 30 4.61 -26.78 11.29
C TYR A 30 3.87 -25.44 11.34
N TRP A 31 3.28 -25.12 12.51
CA TRP A 31 2.62 -23.82 12.74
C TRP A 31 3.61 -22.67 12.67
N PHE A 32 4.81 -22.82 13.25
CA PHE A 32 5.88 -21.83 13.17
C PHE A 32 6.43 -21.68 11.74
N SER A 33 6.68 -22.75 11.01
CA SER A 33 7.22 -22.68 9.66
C SER A 33 6.26 -22.04 8.66
N THR A 34 4.97 -22.30 8.78
CA THR A 34 3.95 -21.71 7.87
C THR A 34 3.60 -20.27 8.22
N ARG A 35 3.61 -19.87 9.50
CA ARG A 35 3.37 -18.50 9.92
C ARG A 35 4.64 -17.63 9.98
N ALA A 36 5.76 -18.19 10.41
CA ALA A 36 7.04 -17.48 10.46
C ALA A 36 7.55 -17.13 9.06
N GLY A 37 7.39 -17.99 8.05
CA GLY A 37 7.71 -17.66 6.66
C GLY A 37 6.97 -16.43 6.13
N GLY A 38 5.77 -16.16 6.66
CA GLY A 38 4.98 -14.98 6.31
C GLY A 38 5.54 -13.64 6.84
N ILE A 39 6.37 -13.64 7.86
CA ILE A 39 6.95 -12.44 8.49
C ILE A 39 8.46 -12.39 8.23
N LEU A 40 9.12 -13.55 8.25
CA LEU A 40 10.58 -13.63 8.10
C LEU A 40 11.10 -13.12 6.76
N VAL A 41 10.39 -13.39 5.66
CA VAL A 41 10.85 -12.98 4.32
C VAL A 41 10.79 -11.46 4.15
N PRO A 42 9.68 -10.75 4.43
CA PRO A 42 9.67 -9.29 4.40
C PRO A 42 10.69 -8.66 5.35
N PHE A 43 10.84 -9.23 6.56
CA PHE A 43 11.82 -8.74 7.52
C PHE A 43 13.26 -8.93 7.01
N ALA A 44 13.59 -10.11 6.47
CA ALA A 44 14.90 -10.39 5.90
C ALA A 44 15.19 -9.50 4.68
N ALA A 45 14.20 -9.24 3.83
CA ALA A 45 14.32 -8.32 2.71
C ALA A 45 14.64 -6.88 3.18
N ALA A 46 13.96 -6.41 4.22
CA ALA A 46 14.23 -5.11 4.81
C ALA A 46 15.65 -5.06 5.41
N VAL A 47 16.04 -6.05 6.21
CA VAL A 47 17.39 -6.14 6.81
C VAL A 47 18.47 -6.15 5.72
N LEU A 48 18.28 -6.91 4.65
CA LEU A 48 19.22 -6.97 3.54
C LEU A 48 19.31 -5.62 2.82
N ALA A 49 18.21 -4.92 2.62
CA ALA A 49 18.19 -3.59 2.02
C ALA A 49 18.95 -2.57 2.89
N PHE A 50 18.74 -2.59 4.21
CA PHE A 50 19.51 -1.76 5.13
C PHE A 50 21.00 -2.13 5.15
N PHE A 51 21.34 -3.40 5.07
CA PHE A 51 22.72 -3.84 4.97
C PHE A 51 23.40 -3.28 3.72
N VAL A 52 22.78 -3.42 2.54
CA VAL A 52 23.29 -2.84 1.29
C VAL A 52 23.39 -1.32 1.38
N GLY A 53 22.38 -0.65 1.97
CA GLY A 53 22.42 0.77 2.26
C GLY A 53 23.62 1.17 3.13
N GLY A 54 23.91 0.37 4.17
CA GLY A 54 25.08 0.56 5.02
C GLY A 54 26.41 0.44 4.26
N VAL A 55 26.51 -0.50 3.35
CA VAL A 55 27.70 -0.63 2.48
C VAL A 55 27.87 0.61 1.59
N VAL A 56 26.79 1.17 1.06
CA VAL A 56 26.84 2.40 0.27
C VAL A 56 27.25 3.59 1.12
N ILE A 57 26.73 3.74 2.34
CA ILE A 57 27.14 4.80 3.28
C ILE A 57 28.65 4.70 3.55
N LEU A 58 29.14 3.49 3.79
CA LEU A 58 30.56 3.25 4.03
C LEU A 58 31.41 3.63 2.81
N ALA A 59 30.93 3.33 1.60
CA ALA A 59 31.61 3.70 0.34
C ALA A 59 31.66 5.22 0.12
N THR A 60 30.74 5.99 0.69
CA THR A 60 30.76 7.46 0.68
C THR A 60 31.69 8.07 1.75
N GLY A 61 32.39 7.26 2.55
CA GLY A 61 33.29 7.72 3.59
C GLY A 61 32.64 8.07 4.92
N HIS A 62 31.35 7.75 5.10
CA HIS A 62 30.61 8.04 6.33
C HIS A 62 30.37 6.77 7.17
N SER A 63 30.11 6.96 8.47
CA SER A 63 29.78 5.86 9.38
C SER A 63 28.35 5.37 9.17
N PRO A 64 28.11 4.10 8.77
CA PRO A 64 26.76 3.56 8.64
C PRO A 64 25.97 3.62 9.95
N PHE A 65 26.63 3.36 11.07
CA PHE A 65 25.98 3.37 12.39
C PHE A 65 25.52 4.79 12.76
N GLY A 66 26.39 5.79 12.61
CA GLY A 66 26.05 7.19 12.87
C GLY A 66 24.92 7.70 11.95
N ALA A 67 24.97 7.36 10.65
CA ALA A 67 23.93 7.74 9.69
C ALA A 67 22.58 7.08 10.03
N TYR A 68 22.55 5.79 10.33
CA TYR A 68 21.31 5.10 10.72
C TYR A 68 20.75 5.55 12.06
N GLN A 69 21.60 5.88 13.02
CA GLN A 69 21.19 6.48 14.29
C GLN A 69 20.53 7.83 14.05
N ALA A 70 21.14 8.72 13.28
CA ALA A 70 20.59 10.03 12.95
C ALA A 70 19.24 9.91 12.19
N ILE A 71 19.16 8.99 11.22
CA ILE A 71 17.91 8.70 10.52
C ILE A 71 16.84 8.22 11.50
N PHE A 72 17.17 7.29 12.39
CA PHE A 72 16.23 6.75 13.38
C PHE A 72 15.73 7.83 14.35
N GLU A 73 16.61 8.66 14.85
CA GLU A 73 16.24 9.80 15.72
C GLU A 73 15.32 10.77 14.99
N GLY A 74 15.62 11.08 13.73
CA GLY A 74 14.78 11.92 12.86
C GLY A 74 13.40 11.34 12.51
N THR A 75 13.15 10.03 12.76
CA THR A 75 11.81 9.45 12.59
C THR A 75 10.86 9.76 13.73
N GLY A 76 11.38 10.13 14.90
CA GLY A 76 10.61 10.27 16.14
C GLY A 76 10.15 8.95 16.77
N LEU A 77 10.51 7.80 16.22
CA LEU A 77 10.18 6.49 16.80
C LEU A 77 10.86 6.22 18.14
N ASN A 78 11.84 7.04 18.50
CA ASN A 78 12.49 7.10 19.81
C ASN A 78 11.64 7.83 20.87
N TYR A 79 10.55 8.52 20.51
CA TYR A 79 9.68 9.25 21.44
C TYR A 79 9.25 8.46 22.70
N PRO A 80 8.94 7.16 22.62
CA PRO A 80 8.56 6.37 23.78
C PRO A 80 9.69 6.05 24.76
N TYR A 81 10.93 6.44 24.45
CA TYR A 81 12.07 6.15 25.31
C TYR A 81 12.02 7.00 26.57
N LEU A 82 12.01 6.35 27.73
CA LEU A 82 11.85 6.99 29.05
C LEU A 82 13.04 7.84 29.47
N TRP A 83 14.20 7.71 28.78
CA TRP A 83 15.41 8.50 29.08
C TRP A 83 15.50 9.83 28.31
N LEU A 84 14.59 10.06 27.36
CA LEU A 84 14.52 11.36 26.67
C LEU A 84 13.93 12.40 27.63
N THR A 85 14.51 13.58 27.65
CA THR A 85 14.09 14.68 28.51
C THR A 85 14.02 16.02 27.79
N GLY A 86 13.17 16.91 28.26
CA GLY A 86 13.14 18.30 27.83
C GLY A 86 12.96 18.52 26.33
N GLN A 87 13.94 19.11 25.68
CA GLN A 87 13.89 19.45 24.25
C GLN A 87 13.91 18.21 23.35
N GLU A 88 14.66 17.17 23.72
CA GLU A 88 14.74 15.92 22.94
C GLU A 88 13.39 15.24 22.84
N THR A 89 12.62 15.18 23.93
CA THR A 89 11.26 14.63 23.91
C THR A 89 10.33 15.43 22.99
N ARG A 90 10.47 16.77 22.98
CA ARG A 90 9.66 17.65 22.11
C ARG A 90 9.99 17.44 20.64
N SER A 91 11.29 17.34 20.29
CA SER A 91 11.73 17.06 18.93
C SER A 91 11.23 15.69 18.47
N ALA A 92 11.47 14.64 19.25
CA ALA A 92 11.02 13.29 18.95
C ALA A 92 9.50 13.22 18.76
N TRP A 93 8.70 13.95 19.57
CA TRP A 93 7.26 14.02 19.39
C TRP A 93 6.88 14.69 18.07
N THR A 94 7.55 15.79 17.70
CA THR A 94 7.28 16.49 16.46
C THR A 94 7.60 15.60 15.24
N ASP A 95 8.70 14.88 15.28
CA ASP A 95 9.15 13.99 14.22
C ASP A 95 8.23 12.78 14.10
N LEU A 96 7.77 12.22 15.22
CA LEU A 96 6.77 11.16 15.23
C LEU A 96 5.44 11.61 14.58
N GLN A 97 4.99 12.84 14.88
CA GLN A 97 3.81 13.40 14.21
C GLN A 97 3.97 13.42 12.69
N GLN A 98 5.14 13.90 12.20
CA GLN A 98 5.44 13.92 10.76
C GLN A 98 5.43 12.51 10.16
N THR A 99 6.06 11.56 10.84
CA THR A 99 6.06 10.14 10.42
C THR A 99 4.63 9.60 10.30
N LEU A 100 3.76 9.87 11.27
CA LEU A 100 2.37 9.40 11.24
C LEU A 100 1.52 10.14 10.19
N ILE A 101 1.80 11.42 9.92
CA ILE A 101 1.15 12.18 8.84
C ILE A 101 1.42 11.52 7.49
N ILE A 102 2.68 11.20 7.19
CA ILE A 102 3.07 10.55 5.92
C ILE A 102 2.61 9.08 5.88
N THR A 103 2.62 8.38 7.00
CA THR A 103 2.15 6.99 7.10
C THR A 103 0.67 6.86 6.75
N SER A 104 -0.16 7.85 7.11
CA SER A 104 -1.61 7.81 6.93
C SER A 104 -2.03 7.58 5.46
N PRO A 105 -1.64 8.40 4.49
CA PRO A 105 -2.00 8.18 3.09
C PRO A 105 -1.28 6.96 2.48
N LEU A 106 -0.09 6.58 2.97
CA LEU A 106 0.59 5.35 2.53
C LEU A 106 -0.17 4.08 2.91
N ILE A 107 -0.81 4.04 4.09
CA ILE A 107 -1.71 2.95 4.45
C ILE A 107 -2.84 2.82 3.42
N LEU A 108 -3.51 3.93 3.11
CA LEU A 108 -4.68 3.96 2.24
C LEU A 108 -4.33 3.58 0.79
N THR A 109 -3.23 4.10 0.25
CA THR A 109 -2.77 3.73 -1.10
C THR A 109 -2.29 2.29 -1.16
N ALA A 110 -1.67 1.77 -0.10
CA ALA A 110 -1.31 0.37 -0.02
C ALA A 110 -2.53 -0.56 0.08
N LEU A 111 -3.59 -0.15 0.81
CA LEU A 111 -4.85 -0.89 0.85
C LEU A 111 -5.53 -0.93 -0.53
N ALA A 112 -5.44 0.17 -1.29
CA ALA A 112 -5.92 0.23 -2.66
C ALA A 112 -5.25 -0.86 -3.51
N VAL A 113 -3.93 -0.90 -3.52
CA VAL A 113 -3.17 -1.91 -4.28
C VAL A 113 -3.45 -3.32 -3.77
N ALA A 114 -3.42 -3.52 -2.46
CA ALA A 114 -3.64 -4.82 -1.83
C ALA A 114 -5.02 -5.40 -2.15
N PHE A 115 -6.06 -4.56 -2.24
CA PHE A 115 -7.42 -5.03 -2.56
C PHE A 115 -7.50 -5.57 -4.00
N ALA A 116 -6.92 -4.86 -4.97
CA ALA A 116 -6.85 -5.32 -6.35
C ALA A 116 -6.05 -6.63 -6.49
N PHE A 117 -4.92 -6.75 -5.79
CA PHE A 117 -4.13 -7.99 -5.76
C PHE A 117 -4.91 -9.21 -5.27
N ARG A 118 -5.87 -9.02 -4.35
CA ARG A 118 -6.72 -10.14 -3.89
C ARG A 118 -7.66 -10.66 -4.97
N CYS A 119 -7.93 -9.88 -6.00
CA CYS A 119 -8.69 -10.28 -7.20
C CYS A 119 -7.79 -10.77 -8.35
N GLY A 120 -6.48 -10.90 -8.13
CA GLY A 120 -5.52 -11.23 -9.17
C GLY A 120 -5.24 -10.10 -10.17
N MET A 121 -5.59 -8.85 -9.81
CA MET A 121 -5.36 -7.67 -10.65
C MET A 121 -4.30 -6.76 -10.07
N PHE A 122 -3.57 -6.06 -10.95
CA PHE A 122 -2.53 -5.13 -10.57
C PHE A 122 -2.98 -3.68 -10.78
N ASN A 123 -3.30 -2.97 -9.69
CA ASN A 123 -3.67 -1.56 -9.74
C ASN A 123 -2.44 -0.66 -9.61
N ILE A 124 -1.91 -0.17 -10.74
CA ILE A 124 -0.87 0.87 -10.77
C ILE A 124 -1.51 2.27 -10.74
N GLY A 125 -2.83 2.35 -10.89
CA GLY A 125 -3.61 3.59 -10.94
C GLY A 125 -3.79 4.32 -9.61
N GLY A 126 -3.22 3.80 -8.53
CA GLY A 126 -3.37 4.40 -7.20
C GLY A 126 -2.98 5.87 -7.13
N GLN A 127 -2.00 6.31 -7.94
CA GLN A 127 -1.57 7.70 -8.01
C GLN A 127 -2.66 8.60 -8.61
N GLY A 128 -3.24 8.22 -9.74
CA GLY A 128 -4.32 9.00 -10.37
C GLY A 128 -5.60 9.00 -9.54
N GLN A 129 -5.94 7.85 -8.94
CA GLN A 129 -7.09 7.71 -8.04
C GLN A 129 -6.93 8.61 -6.80
N TYR A 130 -5.71 8.72 -6.26
CA TYR A 130 -5.36 9.65 -5.18
C TYR A 130 -5.60 11.09 -5.61
N TRP A 131 -5.09 11.52 -6.79
CA TRP A 131 -5.25 12.90 -7.28
C TRP A 131 -6.71 13.24 -7.53
N VAL A 132 -7.48 12.36 -8.17
CA VAL A 132 -8.91 12.61 -8.43
C VAL A 132 -9.68 12.71 -7.11
N GLY A 133 -9.40 11.85 -6.14
CA GLY A 133 -10.00 11.92 -4.81
C GLY A 133 -9.62 13.21 -4.07
N LEU A 134 -8.35 13.62 -4.15
CA LEU A 134 -7.85 14.85 -3.56
C LEU A 134 -8.58 16.08 -4.16
N MET A 135 -8.70 16.14 -5.49
CA MET A 135 -9.40 17.24 -6.17
C MET A 135 -10.88 17.30 -5.83
N ALA A 136 -11.54 16.14 -5.67
CA ALA A 136 -12.94 16.09 -5.23
C ALA A 136 -13.11 16.61 -3.80
N ALA A 137 -12.22 16.22 -2.88
CA ALA A 137 -12.22 16.72 -1.51
C ALA A 137 -11.91 18.23 -1.46
N LEU A 138 -10.94 18.70 -2.26
CA LEU A 138 -10.60 20.11 -2.41
C LEU A 138 -11.81 20.91 -2.88
N TYR A 139 -12.48 20.49 -3.94
CA TYR A 139 -13.65 21.15 -4.48
C TYR A 139 -14.76 21.32 -3.42
N VAL A 140 -15.08 20.24 -2.70
CA VAL A 140 -16.07 20.29 -1.62
C VAL A 140 -15.57 21.19 -0.48
N GLY A 141 -14.30 21.08 -0.11
CA GLY A 141 -13.69 21.85 0.97
C GLY A 141 -13.62 23.35 0.72
N LEU A 142 -13.62 23.78 -0.56
CA LEU A 142 -13.64 25.19 -0.95
C LEU A 142 -15.05 25.78 -1.02
N ASN A 143 -16.06 24.99 -1.47
CA ASN A 143 -17.33 25.56 -1.92
C ASN A 143 -18.49 25.41 -0.92
N PHE A 144 -18.45 24.44 0.01
CA PHE A 144 -19.56 24.17 0.92
C PHE A 144 -19.41 24.85 2.29
N GLY A 145 -19.23 26.17 2.29
CA GLY A 145 -19.18 26.97 3.51
C GLY A 145 -20.50 26.92 4.31
N GLY A 146 -20.40 27.15 5.62
CA GLY A 146 -21.56 27.17 6.52
C GLY A 146 -21.99 25.82 7.09
N LEU A 147 -21.37 24.71 6.64
CA LEU A 147 -21.58 23.39 7.22
C LEU A 147 -20.82 23.24 8.56
N PRO A 148 -21.41 22.56 9.57
CA PRO A 148 -20.65 22.20 10.76
C PRO A 148 -19.49 21.27 10.41
N ARG A 149 -18.34 21.46 11.05
CA ARG A 149 -17.07 20.77 10.73
C ARG A 149 -17.19 19.26 10.54
N PRO A 150 -17.90 18.48 11.40
CA PRO A 150 -18.01 17.04 11.21
C PRO A 150 -18.69 16.67 9.89
N LEU A 151 -19.75 17.41 9.53
CA LEU A 151 -20.51 17.14 8.31
C LEU A 151 -19.72 17.56 7.07
N HIS A 152 -19.00 18.68 7.14
CA HIS A 152 -18.18 19.15 6.04
C HIS A 152 -17.02 18.17 5.74
N VAL A 153 -16.30 17.75 6.77
CA VAL A 153 -15.24 16.73 6.66
C VAL A 153 -15.81 15.41 6.10
N LEU A 154 -16.94 14.96 6.62
CA LEU A 154 -17.58 13.73 6.12
C LEU A 154 -17.93 13.84 4.62
N LEU A 155 -18.46 14.99 4.20
CA LEU A 155 -18.81 15.24 2.81
C LEU A 155 -17.57 15.25 1.90
N CYS A 156 -16.47 15.88 2.34
CA CYS A 156 -15.20 15.87 1.61
C CYS A 156 -14.65 14.44 1.46
N VAL A 157 -14.64 13.66 2.53
CA VAL A 157 -14.17 12.26 2.51
C VAL A 157 -15.07 11.39 1.64
N ALA A 158 -16.40 11.57 1.72
CA ALA A 158 -17.35 10.84 0.88
C ALA A 158 -17.18 11.19 -0.61
N ALA A 159 -16.97 12.46 -0.94
CA ALA A 159 -16.72 12.91 -2.31
C ALA A 159 -15.41 12.31 -2.85
N SER A 160 -14.35 12.28 -2.06
CA SER A 160 -13.07 11.69 -2.47
C SER A 160 -13.16 10.18 -2.66
N LEU A 161 -13.87 9.48 -1.76
CA LEU A 161 -14.12 8.05 -1.86
C LEU A 161 -14.87 7.73 -3.16
N LEU A 162 -15.95 8.49 -3.44
CA LEU A 162 -16.77 8.28 -4.62
C LEU A 162 -16.00 8.60 -5.91
N ALA A 163 -15.25 9.69 -5.93
CA ALA A 163 -14.43 10.09 -7.08
C ALA A 163 -13.34 9.03 -7.38
N GLY A 164 -12.64 8.56 -6.35
CA GLY A 164 -11.68 7.47 -6.48
C GLY A 164 -12.32 6.15 -6.92
N PHE A 165 -13.50 5.81 -6.36
CA PHE A 165 -14.28 4.63 -6.77
C PHE A 165 -14.64 4.67 -8.26
N ILE A 166 -15.15 5.80 -8.74
CA ILE A 166 -15.51 5.99 -10.16
C ILE A 166 -14.26 5.88 -11.02
N TRP A 167 -13.17 6.57 -10.65
CA TRP A 167 -11.94 6.58 -11.43
C TRP A 167 -11.29 5.21 -11.55
N GLY A 168 -11.19 4.47 -10.45
CA GLY A 168 -10.73 3.08 -10.46
C GLY A 168 -11.69 2.15 -11.21
N GLY A 169 -12.99 2.41 -11.09
CA GLY A 169 -14.07 1.69 -11.79
C GLY A 169 -13.96 1.75 -13.30
N ILE A 170 -13.47 2.86 -13.88
CA ILE A 170 -13.22 2.98 -15.34
C ILE A 170 -12.32 1.84 -15.83
N ALA A 171 -11.16 1.65 -15.19
CA ALA A 171 -10.26 0.55 -15.54
C ALA A 171 -10.91 -0.82 -15.30
N GLY A 172 -11.70 -0.94 -14.25
CA GLY A 172 -12.45 -2.16 -13.93
C GLY A 172 -13.49 -2.52 -15.00
N ILE A 173 -14.25 -1.55 -15.51
CA ILE A 173 -15.21 -1.75 -16.59
C ILE A 173 -14.47 -2.16 -17.88
N LEU A 174 -13.40 -1.47 -18.26
CA LEU A 174 -12.62 -1.81 -19.45
C LEU A 174 -12.06 -3.23 -19.37
N ARG A 175 -11.60 -3.65 -18.20
CA ARG A 175 -11.16 -5.04 -17.98
C ARG A 175 -12.30 -6.03 -18.13
N ALA A 176 -13.45 -5.72 -17.53
CA ALA A 176 -14.61 -6.62 -17.49
C ALA A 176 -15.31 -6.79 -18.85
N THR A 177 -15.35 -5.73 -19.68
CA THR A 177 -16.15 -5.70 -20.93
C THR A 177 -15.32 -5.99 -22.17
N VAL A 178 -14.17 -5.33 -22.32
CA VAL A 178 -13.32 -5.43 -23.52
C VAL A 178 -12.03 -6.21 -23.28
N GLY A 179 -11.79 -6.71 -22.06
CA GLY A 179 -10.59 -7.46 -21.74
C GLY A 179 -9.30 -6.62 -21.72
N ALA A 180 -9.40 -5.28 -21.65
CA ALA A 180 -8.25 -4.40 -21.63
C ALA A 180 -7.30 -4.74 -20.47
N HIS A 181 -5.99 -4.63 -20.70
CA HIS A 181 -5.00 -4.94 -19.67
C HIS A 181 -5.03 -3.86 -18.57
N GLU A 182 -5.36 -4.24 -17.34
CA GLU A 182 -5.56 -3.33 -16.21
C GLU A 182 -4.32 -2.46 -15.91
N VAL A 183 -3.12 -3.00 -16.07
CA VAL A 183 -1.86 -2.25 -15.87
C VAL A 183 -1.77 -1.06 -16.82
N ILE A 184 -2.03 -1.29 -18.12
CA ILE A 184 -1.95 -0.24 -19.14
C ILE A 184 -3.02 0.82 -18.89
N THR A 185 -4.27 0.40 -18.66
CA THR A 185 -5.38 1.34 -18.44
C THR A 185 -5.18 2.17 -17.17
N THR A 186 -4.71 1.57 -16.09
CA THR A 186 -4.50 2.29 -14.82
C THR A 186 -3.32 3.26 -14.90
N ILE A 187 -2.22 2.92 -15.62
CA ILE A 187 -1.11 3.86 -15.87
C ILE A 187 -1.57 5.05 -16.72
N MET A 188 -2.33 4.80 -17.79
CA MET A 188 -2.84 5.88 -18.63
C MET A 188 -3.77 6.82 -17.85
N LEU A 189 -4.63 6.26 -17.01
CA LEU A 189 -5.51 7.05 -16.15
C LEU A 189 -4.74 7.88 -15.11
N ASN A 190 -3.54 7.47 -14.67
CA ASN A 190 -2.69 8.33 -13.82
C ASN A 190 -2.32 9.63 -14.54
N TRP A 191 -1.85 9.53 -15.79
CA TRP A 191 -1.46 10.71 -16.56
C TRP A 191 -2.65 11.63 -16.85
N ILE A 192 -3.80 11.05 -17.19
CA ILE A 192 -5.03 11.84 -17.38
C ILE A 192 -5.39 12.57 -16.08
N ALA A 193 -5.34 11.90 -14.92
CA ALA A 193 -5.64 12.53 -13.64
C ALA A 193 -4.67 13.67 -13.30
N ILE A 194 -3.37 13.50 -13.58
CA ILE A 194 -2.35 14.52 -13.36
C ILE A 194 -2.63 15.74 -14.23
N TYR A 195 -2.80 15.57 -15.54
CA TYR A 195 -3.05 16.71 -16.44
C TYR A 195 -4.38 17.40 -16.19
N VAL A 196 -5.44 16.65 -15.86
CA VAL A 196 -6.73 17.24 -15.45
C VAL A 196 -6.55 18.02 -14.15
N GLY A 197 -5.83 17.48 -13.17
CA GLY A 197 -5.56 18.17 -11.91
C GLY A 197 -4.76 19.46 -12.10
N GLN A 198 -3.71 19.43 -12.91
CA GLN A 198 -2.92 20.62 -13.28
C GLN A 198 -3.79 21.68 -13.94
N TYR A 199 -4.58 21.31 -14.95
CA TYR A 199 -5.50 22.21 -15.63
C TYR A 199 -6.49 22.88 -14.67
N LEU A 200 -6.98 22.17 -13.67
CA LEU A 200 -7.94 22.72 -12.72
C LEU A 200 -7.36 23.83 -11.84
N VAL A 201 -6.07 23.79 -11.51
CA VAL A 201 -5.41 24.72 -10.58
C VAL A 201 -4.41 25.67 -11.25
N GLU A 202 -4.16 25.52 -12.57
CA GLU A 202 -3.27 26.41 -13.31
C GLU A 202 -3.81 27.84 -13.43
N LEU A 203 -3.01 28.74 -13.97
CA LEU A 203 -3.42 30.13 -14.19
C LEU A 203 -4.64 30.21 -15.14
N GLY A 204 -5.75 30.75 -14.65
CA GLY A 204 -7.03 30.77 -15.36
C GLY A 204 -7.86 29.50 -15.23
N GLY A 205 -7.39 28.52 -14.47
CA GLY A 205 -8.10 27.25 -14.23
C GLY A 205 -9.32 27.40 -13.32
N PRO A 206 -10.28 26.46 -13.39
CA PRO A 206 -11.56 26.54 -12.65
C PRO A 206 -11.43 26.53 -11.13
N LEU A 207 -10.34 26.01 -10.58
CA LEU A 207 -10.05 25.94 -9.14
C LEU A 207 -8.84 26.78 -8.75
N GLN A 208 -8.40 27.69 -9.64
CA GLN A 208 -7.39 28.67 -9.27
C GLN A 208 -7.89 29.56 -8.14
N GLY A 209 -7.04 29.80 -7.14
CA GLY A 209 -7.34 30.69 -6.01
C GLY A 209 -7.40 32.15 -6.36
N ALA A 210 -7.72 32.96 -5.39
CA ALA A 210 -7.88 34.42 -5.54
C ALA A 210 -6.59 35.15 -5.97
N GLU A 211 -5.41 34.55 -5.77
CA GLU A 211 -4.11 35.10 -6.18
C GLU A 211 -3.85 34.82 -7.67
N PRO A 212 -4.06 35.82 -8.57
CA PRO A 212 -4.06 35.53 -10.01
C PRO A 212 -2.69 35.23 -10.60
N SER A 213 -1.60 35.50 -9.86
CA SER A 213 -0.21 35.29 -10.30
C SER A 213 0.37 33.94 -9.90
N ILE A 214 -0.34 33.15 -9.08
CA ILE A 214 0.16 31.87 -8.54
C ILE A 214 -0.76 30.72 -9.00
N PRO A 215 -0.22 29.71 -9.68
CA PRO A 215 -1.00 28.56 -10.14
C PRO A 215 -1.26 27.58 -9.00
N ARG A 216 -2.20 27.94 -8.13
CA ARG A 216 -2.63 27.13 -6.98
C ARG A 216 -4.09 27.40 -6.63
N SER A 217 -4.70 26.48 -5.91
CA SER A 217 -6.01 26.69 -5.30
C SER A 217 -5.94 27.62 -4.09
N ASP A 218 -7.08 28.13 -3.65
CA ASP A 218 -7.22 28.65 -2.30
C ASP A 218 -7.10 27.56 -1.24
N ASP A 219 -6.95 27.96 0.02
CA ASP A 219 -6.98 27.05 1.15
C ASP A 219 -8.40 26.55 1.39
N VAL A 220 -8.56 25.25 1.67
CA VAL A 220 -9.84 24.69 2.11
C VAL A 220 -10.34 25.44 3.36
N LEU A 221 -11.66 25.61 3.45
CA LEU A 221 -12.30 26.25 4.58
C LEU A 221 -11.94 25.58 5.89
N GLU A 222 -11.85 26.33 6.98
CA GLU A 222 -11.51 25.78 8.30
C GLU A 222 -12.48 24.67 8.75
N SER A 223 -13.75 24.78 8.36
CA SER A 223 -14.75 23.73 8.62
C SER A 223 -14.50 22.42 7.88
N ALA A 224 -13.70 22.42 6.80
CA ALA A 224 -13.31 21.21 6.07
C ALA A 224 -12.01 20.58 6.60
N ARG A 225 -11.21 21.31 7.40
CA ARG A 225 -9.92 20.80 7.90
C ARG A 225 -10.12 19.71 8.93
N LEU A 226 -9.30 18.67 8.87
CA LEU A 226 -9.28 17.61 9.89
C LEU A 226 -8.86 18.16 11.25
N TRP A 227 -9.37 17.57 12.34
CA TRP A 227 -8.94 17.93 13.69
C TRP A 227 -7.46 17.62 13.87
N THR A 228 -6.74 18.54 14.49
CA THR A 228 -5.34 18.37 14.87
C THR A 228 -5.22 17.78 16.26
N ILE A 229 -4.24 16.90 16.45
CA ILE A 229 -3.97 16.18 17.68
C ILE A 229 -2.52 16.47 18.06
N GLY A 230 -2.30 17.52 18.79
CA GLY A 230 -0.94 17.92 19.13
C GLY A 230 -0.68 19.40 18.86
N SER A 231 0.57 19.81 19.02
CA SER A 231 1.03 21.18 18.84
C SER A 231 2.29 21.19 17.96
N GLY A 232 2.51 22.27 17.25
CA GLY A 232 3.68 22.45 16.39
C GLY A 232 3.32 23.05 15.04
N LEU A 233 4.29 23.20 14.15
CA LEU A 233 4.10 23.77 12.81
C LEU A 233 3.22 22.89 11.91
N GLN A 234 3.30 21.57 12.07
CA GLN A 234 2.48 20.60 11.37
C GLN A 234 2.03 19.52 12.37
N PRO A 235 0.97 19.79 13.15
CA PRO A 235 0.49 18.84 14.14
C PRO A 235 -0.16 17.62 13.47
N LEU A 236 -0.06 16.46 14.13
CA LEU A 236 -0.78 15.27 13.71
C LEU A 236 -2.27 15.56 13.60
N HIS A 237 -2.89 15.08 12.55
CA HIS A 237 -4.32 15.26 12.29
C HIS A 237 -5.10 13.94 12.40
N ALA A 238 -6.42 14.04 12.56
CA ALA A 238 -7.33 12.90 12.72
C ALA A 238 -7.36 11.93 11.51
N GLY A 239 -6.69 12.24 10.40
CA GLY A 239 -6.56 11.37 9.24
C GLY A 239 -5.93 10.02 9.56
N ILE A 240 -5.07 9.93 10.59
CA ILE A 240 -4.51 8.64 11.03
C ILE A 240 -5.62 7.66 11.47
N PHE A 241 -6.66 8.15 12.14
CA PHE A 241 -7.78 7.31 12.54
C PHE A 241 -8.62 6.85 11.35
N ILE A 242 -8.74 7.69 10.30
CA ILE A 242 -9.37 7.29 9.04
C ILE A 242 -8.58 6.14 8.41
N SER A 243 -7.26 6.24 8.38
CA SER A 243 -6.39 5.20 7.82
C SER A 243 -6.43 3.90 8.65
N LEU A 244 -6.45 4.00 9.98
CA LEU A 244 -6.60 2.83 10.86
C LEU A 244 -7.98 2.19 10.72
N ALA A 245 -9.05 2.99 10.63
CA ALA A 245 -10.38 2.48 10.35
C ALA A 245 -10.45 1.78 8.98
N ALA A 246 -9.78 2.32 7.97
CA ALA A 246 -9.70 1.70 6.65
C ALA A 246 -9.00 0.33 6.67
N LEU A 247 -7.96 0.12 7.51
CA LEU A 247 -7.35 -1.20 7.73
C LEU A 247 -8.37 -2.22 8.28
N VAL A 248 -9.20 -1.78 9.23
CA VAL A 248 -10.25 -2.62 9.80
C VAL A 248 -11.31 -2.93 8.74
N VAL A 249 -11.79 -1.92 8.01
CA VAL A 249 -12.77 -2.06 6.93
C VAL A 249 -12.26 -3.02 5.86
N TYR A 250 -11.01 -2.86 5.40
CA TYR A 250 -10.36 -3.76 4.47
C TYR A 250 -10.36 -5.21 4.97
N SER A 251 -9.97 -5.41 6.24
CA SER A 251 -9.95 -6.75 6.85
C SER A 251 -11.33 -7.37 6.93
N ILE A 252 -12.37 -6.58 7.29
CA ILE A 252 -13.76 -7.03 7.35
C ILE A 252 -14.25 -7.39 5.95
N ILE A 253 -14.09 -6.50 4.97
CA ILE A 253 -14.55 -6.76 3.60
C ILE A 253 -13.95 -8.07 3.07
N LEU A 254 -12.64 -8.25 3.18
CA LEU A 254 -11.98 -9.43 2.63
C LEU A 254 -12.27 -10.72 3.39
N ASN A 255 -12.39 -10.68 4.71
CA ASN A 255 -12.41 -11.90 5.51
C ASN A 255 -13.80 -12.26 6.05
N ARG A 256 -14.77 -11.33 6.02
CA ARG A 256 -16.08 -11.48 6.68
C ARG A 256 -17.27 -11.26 5.74
N THR A 257 -17.05 -10.91 4.45
CA THR A 257 -18.13 -10.66 3.50
C THR A 257 -18.10 -11.63 2.32
N THR A 258 -19.28 -11.81 1.68
CA THR A 258 -19.43 -12.58 0.43
C THR A 258 -18.59 -11.96 -0.69
N LEU A 259 -18.56 -10.63 -0.79
CA LEU A 259 -17.73 -9.93 -1.77
C LEU A 259 -16.24 -10.28 -1.61
N GLY A 260 -15.72 -10.31 -0.39
CA GLY A 260 -14.33 -10.69 -0.14
C GLY A 260 -14.05 -12.14 -0.50
N TYR A 261 -15.02 -13.04 -0.31
CA TYR A 261 -14.93 -14.41 -0.79
C TYR A 261 -14.87 -14.48 -2.32
N GLU A 262 -15.79 -13.82 -3.02
CA GLU A 262 -15.84 -13.78 -4.48
C GLU A 262 -14.57 -13.20 -5.09
N VAL A 263 -14.09 -12.05 -4.57
CA VAL A 263 -12.84 -11.39 -4.99
C VAL A 263 -11.65 -12.35 -4.88
N ARG A 264 -11.52 -13.08 -3.78
CA ARG A 264 -10.44 -14.05 -3.60
C ARG A 264 -10.59 -15.27 -4.50
N ALA A 265 -11.82 -15.77 -4.70
CA ALA A 265 -12.08 -16.89 -5.58
C ALA A 265 -11.70 -16.57 -7.02
N VAL A 266 -12.09 -15.38 -7.51
CA VAL A 266 -11.69 -14.88 -8.84
C VAL A 266 -10.18 -14.71 -8.93
N GLY A 267 -9.53 -14.22 -7.88
CA GLY A 267 -8.07 -14.05 -7.84
C GLY A 267 -7.29 -15.37 -7.88
N PHE A 268 -7.85 -16.46 -7.35
CA PHE A 268 -7.24 -17.79 -7.44
C PHE A 268 -7.39 -18.41 -8.82
N ASN A 269 -8.60 -18.46 -9.34
CA ASN A 269 -8.89 -19.00 -10.67
C ASN A 269 -10.23 -18.42 -11.17
N PRO A 270 -10.19 -17.49 -12.14
CA PRO A 270 -11.39 -16.89 -12.70
C PRO A 270 -12.34 -17.89 -13.36
N GLU A 271 -11.81 -18.92 -13.99
CA GLU A 271 -12.62 -19.97 -14.65
C GLU A 271 -13.38 -20.82 -13.63
N ALA A 272 -12.67 -21.32 -12.61
CA ALA A 272 -13.29 -22.08 -11.52
C ALA A 272 -14.34 -21.24 -10.78
N ALA A 273 -14.07 -19.95 -10.55
CA ALA A 273 -15.02 -19.03 -9.94
C ALA A 273 -16.29 -18.89 -10.78
N ARG A 274 -16.15 -18.81 -12.12
CA ARG A 274 -17.28 -18.78 -13.06
C ARG A 274 -18.13 -20.04 -12.99
N TYR A 275 -17.52 -21.23 -12.93
CA TYR A 275 -18.24 -22.49 -12.74
C TYR A 275 -18.99 -22.54 -11.41
N GLY A 276 -18.46 -21.89 -10.36
CA GLY A 276 -19.11 -21.72 -9.07
C GLY A 276 -20.22 -20.65 -9.05
N GLY A 277 -20.57 -20.06 -10.21
CA GLY A 277 -21.63 -19.03 -10.33
C GLY A 277 -21.18 -17.62 -9.97
N ILE A 278 -19.89 -17.37 -9.77
CA ILE A 278 -19.35 -16.05 -9.44
C ILE A 278 -19.16 -15.22 -10.72
N SER A 279 -19.70 -14.01 -10.74
CA SER A 279 -19.52 -13.08 -11.86
C SER A 279 -18.12 -12.47 -11.86
N VAL A 280 -17.24 -12.98 -12.72
CA VAL A 280 -15.84 -12.52 -12.83
C VAL A 280 -15.76 -11.04 -13.20
N GLY A 281 -16.55 -10.61 -14.23
CA GLY A 281 -16.53 -9.21 -14.68
C GLY A 281 -16.98 -8.23 -13.59
N ARG A 282 -18.03 -8.57 -12.82
CA ARG A 282 -18.47 -7.76 -11.67
C ARG A 282 -17.37 -7.63 -10.62
N ASN A 283 -16.66 -8.72 -10.34
CA ASN A 283 -15.58 -8.70 -9.35
C ASN A 283 -14.36 -7.92 -9.84
N TYR A 284 -14.03 -7.95 -11.14
CA TYR A 284 -12.99 -7.08 -11.71
C TYR A 284 -13.34 -5.60 -11.56
N PHE A 285 -14.58 -5.22 -11.88
CA PHE A 285 -15.06 -3.87 -11.69
C PHE A 285 -14.98 -3.44 -10.22
N LEU A 286 -15.58 -4.22 -9.32
CA LEU A 286 -15.63 -3.87 -7.89
C LEU A 286 -14.26 -3.85 -7.24
N ALA A 287 -13.35 -4.74 -7.64
CA ALA A 287 -12.00 -4.78 -7.08
C ALA A 287 -11.23 -3.50 -7.41
N LEU A 288 -11.27 -3.01 -8.65
CA LEU A 288 -10.61 -1.76 -9.03
C LEU A 288 -11.34 -0.52 -8.53
N ALA A 289 -12.67 -0.54 -8.48
CA ALA A 289 -13.46 0.57 -7.96
C ALA A 289 -13.24 0.77 -6.44
N ILE A 290 -13.29 -0.30 -5.65
CA ILE A 290 -13.01 -0.24 -4.20
C ILE A 290 -11.53 0.12 -3.94
N SER A 291 -10.62 -0.42 -4.75
CA SER A 291 -9.22 -0.02 -4.76
C SER A 291 -9.10 1.49 -4.95
N GLY A 292 -9.78 2.05 -5.95
CA GLY A 292 -9.82 3.49 -6.19
C GLY A 292 -10.42 4.29 -5.04
N ALA A 293 -11.44 3.76 -4.37
CA ALA A 293 -12.02 4.41 -3.20
C ALA A 293 -11.00 4.59 -2.06
N PHE A 294 -10.21 3.56 -1.74
CA PHE A 294 -9.13 3.68 -0.74
C PHE A 294 -8.09 4.72 -1.14
N ALA A 295 -7.65 4.72 -2.41
CA ALA A 295 -6.68 5.69 -2.89
C ALA A 295 -7.26 7.12 -2.92
N GLY A 296 -8.52 7.28 -3.28
CA GLY A 296 -9.21 8.57 -3.23
C GLY A 296 -9.24 9.15 -1.81
N VAL A 297 -9.60 8.34 -0.82
CA VAL A 297 -9.60 8.75 0.60
C VAL A 297 -8.19 9.17 1.06
N ALA A 298 -7.11 8.55 0.54
CA ALA A 298 -5.75 9.02 0.82
C ALA A 298 -5.54 10.48 0.40
N GLY A 299 -6.07 10.86 -0.76
CA GLY A 299 -6.02 12.24 -1.24
C GLY A 299 -6.77 13.22 -0.33
N SER A 300 -7.96 12.82 0.21
CA SER A 300 -8.68 13.67 1.16
C SER A 300 -7.94 13.83 2.48
N VAL A 301 -7.31 12.78 2.99
CA VAL A 301 -6.52 12.85 4.24
C VAL A 301 -5.37 13.85 4.10
N ASP A 302 -4.73 13.90 2.94
CA ASP A 302 -3.64 14.84 2.68
C ASP A 302 -4.13 16.29 2.57
N VAL A 303 -5.14 16.54 1.72
CA VAL A 303 -5.58 17.93 1.47
C VAL A 303 -6.31 18.53 2.66
N LEU A 304 -7.05 17.75 3.42
CA LEU A 304 -7.79 18.23 4.59
C LEU A 304 -6.95 18.20 5.88
N GLY A 305 -5.85 17.43 5.90
CA GLY A 305 -5.04 17.22 7.09
C GLY A 305 -3.88 18.20 7.24
N TRP A 306 -3.14 18.46 6.16
CA TRP A 306 -1.90 19.26 6.26
C TRP A 306 -1.58 20.12 5.03
N LYS A 307 -1.97 19.75 3.82
CA LYS A 307 -1.70 20.52 2.61
C LYS A 307 -2.61 21.77 2.53
N TYR A 308 -3.87 21.59 2.84
CA TYR A 308 -4.97 22.58 2.78
C TYR A 308 -5.22 23.20 1.41
N ARG A 309 -4.30 23.13 0.48
CA ARG A 309 -4.33 23.65 -0.89
C ARG A 309 -3.52 22.78 -1.82
N VAL A 310 -3.65 22.99 -3.11
CA VAL A 310 -2.89 22.30 -4.15
C VAL A 310 -2.34 23.30 -5.15
N ALA A 311 -1.07 23.15 -5.50
CA ALA A 311 -0.41 23.93 -6.56
C ALA A 311 -0.14 23.02 -7.76
N THR A 312 0.07 23.63 -8.94
CA THR A 312 0.41 22.89 -10.16
C THR A 312 1.64 21.99 -9.99
N ASN A 313 2.63 22.45 -9.22
CA ASN A 313 3.86 21.68 -8.96
C ASN A 313 3.64 20.46 -8.05
N ASP A 314 2.54 20.39 -7.30
CA ASP A 314 2.23 19.22 -6.46
C ASP A 314 1.90 17.99 -7.29
N PHE A 315 1.49 18.16 -8.56
CA PHE A 315 1.21 17.06 -9.48
C PHE A 315 2.47 16.48 -10.13
N ASP A 316 3.60 17.14 -9.97
CA ASP A 316 4.86 16.61 -10.43
C ASP A 316 5.26 15.42 -9.56
N VAL A 317 5.39 14.27 -10.20
CA VAL A 317 6.05 13.07 -9.67
C VAL A 317 5.62 12.63 -8.26
N GLY A 318 4.41 12.95 -7.83
CA GLY A 318 3.87 12.43 -6.58
C GLY A 318 3.98 10.90 -6.58
N SER A 319 4.88 10.35 -5.79
CA SER A 319 5.19 8.92 -5.79
C SER A 319 4.32 8.10 -4.83
N ILE A 320 3.38 8.74 -4.12
CA ILE A 320 2.65 8.12 -3.01
C ILE A 320 1.86 6.87 -3.43
N GLY A 321 1.26 6.88 -4.62
CA GLY A 321 0.57 5.74 -5.18
C GLY A 321 1.52 4.60 -5.53
N PHE A 322 2.72 4.92 -6.05
CA PHE A 322 3.74 3.92 -6.36
C PHE A 322 4.40 3.35 -5.09
N ILE A 323 4.67 4.19 -4.09
CA ILE A 323 5.15 3.73 -2.79
C ILE A 323 4.11 2.83 -2.12
N GLY A 324 2.82 3.11 -2.30
CA GLY A 324 1.73 2.24 -1.87
C GLY A 324 1.84 0.81 -2.41
N ILE A 325 2.33 0.61 -3.65
CA ILE A 325 2.61 -0.73 -4.21
C ILE A 325 3.68 -1.44 -3.37
N ALA A 326 4.78 -0.75 -3.07
CA ALA A 326 5.86 -1.28 -2.27
C ALA A 326 5.40 -1.69 -0.87
N VAL A 327 4.63 -0.81 -0.23
CA VAL A 327 4.04 -1.03 1.09
C VAL A 327 3.08 -2.23 1.08
N ALA A 328 2.23 -2.36 0.06
CA ALA A 328 1.32 -3.49 -0.09
C ALA A 328 2.07 -4.82 -0.23
N LEU A 329 3.12 -4.85 -1.07
CA LEU A 329 3.95 -6.03 -1.29
C LEU A 329 4.71 -6.42 -0.02
N LEU A 330 5.41 -5.48 0.62
CA LEU A 330 6.12 -5.70 1.88
C LEU A 330 5.15 -6.18 2.98
N GLY A 331 3.96 -5.58 3.05
CA GLY A 331 2.88 -5.97 3.96
C GLY A 331 2.17 -7.27 3.58
N ARG A 332 2.55 -7.92 2.44
CA ARG A 332 1.96 -9.16 1.91
C ARG A 332 0.43 -9.08 1.77
N ASN A 333 -0.07 -7.92 1.42
CA ASN A 333 -1.50 -7.63 1.27
C ASN A 333 -2.34 -8.00 2.51
N LYS A 334 -1.74 -7.92 3.72
CA LYS A 334 -2.41 -8.12 5.01
C LYS A 334 -2.51 -6.79 5.75
N ALA A 335 -3.66 -6.49 6.36
CA ALA A 335 -3.88 -5.22 7.06
C ALA A 335 -2.77 -4.87 8.07
N VAL A 336 -2.42 -5.81 8.95
CA VAL A 336 -1.35 -5.62 9.96
C VAL A 336 0.02 -5.42 9.29
N GLY A 337 0.33 -6.19 8.25
CA GLY A 337 1.59 -6.04 7.50
C GLY A 337 1.68 -4.69 6.80
N ILE A 338 0.58 -4.22 6.21
CA ILE A 338 0.49 -2.90 5.55
C ILE A 338 0.74 -1.78 6.57
N PHE A 339 0.18 -1.88 7.78
CA PHE A 339 0.42 -0.89 8.82
C PHE A 339 1.92 -0.74 9.14
N PHE A 340 2.62 -1.84 9.43
CA PHE A 340 4.05 -1.79 9.75
C PHE A 340 4.91 -1.42 8.55
N ALA A 341 4.55 -1.86 7.35
CA ALA A 341 5.26 -1.48 6.12
C ALA A 341 5.09 0.02 5.83
N ALA A 342 3.88 0.56 5.97
CA ALA A 342 3.61 1.99 5.80
C ALA A 342 4.36 2.84 6.83
N LEU A 343 4.40 2.39 8.09
CA LEU A 343 5.15 3.05 9.15
C LEU A 343 6.66 3.07 8.84
N LEU A 344 7.21 1.95 8.37
CA LEU A 344 8.63 1.87 7.96
C LEU A 344 8.94 2.84 6.82
N PHE A 345 8.10 2.88 5.77
CA PHE A 345 8.32 3.76 4.63
C PHE A 345 8.12 5.23 4.98
N GLY A 346 7.10 5.54 5.80
CA GLY A 346 6.89 6.89 6.34
C GLY A 346 8.06 7.35 7.21
N ALA A 347 8.55 6.48 8.09
CA ALA A 347 9.71 6.73 8.93
C ALA A 347 10.97 7.00 8.09
N LEU A 348 11.23 6.19 7.05
CA LEU A 348 12.36 6.43 6.14
C LEU A 348 12.24 7.78 5.43
N GLN A 349 11.06 8.17 4.96
CA GLN A 349 10.88 9.45 4.29
C GLN A 349 11.11 10.64 5.23
N VAL A 350 10.65 10.56 6.46
CA VAL A 350 10.82 11.64 7.45
C VAL A 350 12.24 11.67 7.98
N GLY A 351 12.78 10.52 8.44
CA GLY A 351 14.11 10.44 9.04
C GLY A 351 15.25 10.82 8.09
N THR A 352 15.02 10.75 6.77
CA THR A 352 15.99 11.18 5.76
C THR A 352 15.71 12.56 5.18
N SER A 353 14.68 13.26 5.67
CA SER A 353 14.38 14.61 5.21
C SER A 353 15.48 15.59 5.62
N THR A 354 15.71 16.60 4.79
CA THR A 354 16.73 17.63 5.04
C THR A 354 16.55 18.42 6.32
N ARG A 355 15.34 18.35 6.93
CA ARG A 355 15.04 19.05 8.19
C ARG A 355 15.49 18.28 9.43
N GLN A 356 15.72 16.97 9.30
CA GLN A 356 15.93 16.07 10.43
C GLN A 356 17.40 15.65 10.57
N LEU A 357 18.20 15.77 9.52
CA LEU A 357 19.57 15.33 9.52
C LEU A 357 20.55 16.47 9.77
N ASP A 358 21.47 16.26 10.71
CA ASP A 358 22.61 17.15 10.91
C ASP A 358 23.59 16.97 9.73
N PRO A 359 23.85 18.03 8.94
CA PRO A 359 24.79 17.96 7.82
C PRO A 359 26.20 17.52 8.19
N SER A 360 26.60 17.67 9.46
CA SER A 360 27.92 17.25 9.96
C SER A 360 28.02 15.73 10.14
N VAL A 361 26.90 15.04 10.33
CA VAL A 361 26.83 13.57 10.50
C VAL A 361 26.65 12.87 9.16
N PHE A 362 25.73 13.37 8.34
CA PHE A 362 25.47 12.82 7.01
C PHE A 362 24.84 13.88 6.09
N PRO A 363 25.37 14.08 4.85
CA PRO A 363 24.85 15.09 3.95
C PRO A 363 23.38 14.85 3.60
N PRO A 364 22.48 15.84 3.77
CA PRO A 364 21.06 15.68 3.56
C PRO A 364 20.68 15.25 2.14
N GLU A 365 21.46 15.68 1.14
CA GLU A 365 21.26 15.30 -0.27
C GLU A 365 21.49 13.80 -0.49
N LEU A 366 22.48 13.22 0.17
CA LEU A 366 22.75 11.80 0.11
C LEU A 366 21.70 10.99 0.88
N ALA A 367 21.16 11.54 1.95
CA ALA A 367 20.17 10.87 2.78
C ALA A 367 18.84 10.61 2.05
N GLY A 368 18.32 11.58 1.31
CA GLY A 368 17.12 11.41 0.49
C GLY A 368 17.30 10.34 -0.59
N ASN A 369 18.46 10.33 -1.24
CA ASN A 369 18.81 9.31 -2.23
C ASN A 369 18.96 7.93 -1.59
N LEU A 370 19.55 7.87 -0.39
CA LEU A 370 19.70 6.63 0.38
C LEU A 370 18.32 6.03 0.75
N ALA A 371 17.38 6.86 1.22
CA ALA A 371 16.04 6.40 1.52
C ALA A 371 15.36 5.79 0.28
N THR A 372 15.40 6.50 -0.85
CA THR A 372 14.85 6.02 -2.11
C THR A 372 15.51 4.71 -2.55
N MET A 373 16.82 4.60 -2.41
CA MET A 373 17.57 3.38 -2.71
C MET A 373 17.17 2.22 -1.79
N ILE A 374 17.09 2.44 -0.48
CA ILE A 374 16.66 1.41 0.49
C ILE A 374 15.22 0.96 0.17
N GLN A 375 14.31 1.89 -0.11
CA GLN A 375 12.94 1.58 -0.50
C GLN A 375 12.89 0.72 -1.79
N ALA A 376 13.68 1.09 -2.82
CA ALA A 376 13.78 0.32 -4.05
C ALA A 376 14.36 -1.08 -3.83
N LEU A 377 15.38 -1.21 -2.98
CA LEU A 377 15.98 -2.50 -2.61
C LEU A 377 14.99 -3.38 -1.83
N ILE A 378 14.20 -2.81 -0.93
CA ILE A 378 13.13 -3.54 -0.23
C ILE A 378 12.15 -4.13 -1.25
N ILE A 379 11.69 -3.31 -2.23
CA ILE A 379 10.77 -3.77 -3.28
C ILE A 379 11.40 -4.90 -4.09
N LEU A 380 12.66 -4.72 -4.52
CA LEU A 380 13.41 -5.70 -5.29
C LEU A 380 13.53 -7.04 -4.52
N PHE A 381 13.93 -6.98 -3.26
CA PHE A 381 14.13 -8.20 -2.46
C PHE A 381 12.81 -8.89 -2.09
N VAL A 382 11.74 -8.14 -1.85
CA VAL A 382 10.41 -8.71 -1.66
C VAL A 382 9.89 -9.35 -2.94
N GLY A 383 10.10 -8.71 -4.10
CA GLY A 383 9.74 -9.27 -5.41
C GLY A 383 10.57 -10.51 -5.77
N ALA A 384 11.81 -10.56 -5.31
CA ALA A 384 12.75 -11.66 -5.54
C ALA A 384 12.73 -12.72 -4.39
N GLU A 385 11.62 -12.88 -3.69
CA GLU A 385 11.48 -13.81 -2.54
C GLU A 385 12.05 -15.21 -2.84
N LEU A 386 11.80 -15.73 -4.03
CA LEU A 386 12.30 -17.04 -4.45
C LEU A 386 13.84 -17.11 -4.51
N LEU A 387 14.49 -16.02 -4.90
CA LEU A 387 15.96 -15.95 -4.95
C LEU A 387 16.56 -15.92 -3.55
N ILE A 388 15.98 -15.14 -2.64
CA ILE A 388 16.42 -15.06 -1.24
C ILE A 388 16.28 -16.42 -0.55
N VAL A 389 15.12 -17.07 -0.71
CA VAL A 389 14.84 -18.39 -0.12
C VAL A 389 15.77 -19.46 -0.70
N SER A 390 16.09 -19.42 -2.00
CA SER A 390 17.01 -20.36 -2.63
C SER A 390 18.47 -20.14 -2.21
N ALA A 391 18.92 -18.90 -2.13
CA ALA A 391 20.27 -18.54 -1.73
C ALA A 391 20.58 -18.94 -0.27
N TRP A 392 19.60 -18.86 0.62
CA TRP A 392 19.78 -19.23 2.02
C TRP A 392 19.53 -20.71 2.31
N GLY A 393 19.29 -21.55 1.30
CA GLY A 393 19.03 -22.98 1.48
C GLY A 393 17.78 -23.28 2.33
N LEU A 394 16.93 -22.28 2.56
CA LEU A 394 15.72 -22.40 3.37
C LEU A 394 14.63 -23.23 2.67
N ARG A 395 14.73 -23.43 1.37
CA ARG A 395 13.75 -24.16 0.56
C ARG A 395 13.60 -25.64 0.99
N THR A 396 14.67 -26.24 1.47
CA THR A 396 14.69 -27.62 1.96
C THR A 396 14.22 -27.76 3.42
N ARG A 397 14.21 -26.65 4.17
CA ARG A 397 13.82 -26.66 5.60
C ARG A 397 12.41 -26.14 5.87
N VAL A 398 11.84 -25.35 4.95
CA VAL A 398 10.55 -24.64 5.13
C VAL A 398 9.51 -25.16 4.14
N GLY A 399 9.46 -26.42 3.79
CA GLY A 399 8.36 -27.11 3.08
C GLY A 399 7.41 -26.24 2.24
N PHE A 400 7.92 -25.31 1.40
CA PHE A 400 7.09 -24.59 0.44
C PHE A 400 6.65 -25.61 -0.62
N GLY A 401 5.39 -26.00 -0.57
CA GLY A 401 4.76 -26.77 -1.63
C GLY A 401 4.97 -26.03 -2.96
N GLY A 402 5.87 -26.53 -3.78
CA GLY A 402 6.01 -26.06 -5.16
C GLY A 402 4.67 -26.21 -5.88
N PRO A 403 4.41 -25.41 -6.93
CA PRO A 403 3.22 -25.60 -7.76
C PRO A 403 3.18 -27.08 -8.18
N ALA A 404 2.01 -27.72 -8.02
CA ALA A 404 1.80 -29.08 -8.45
C ALA A 404 2.34 -29.21 -9.87
N ARG A 405 3.34 -30.10 -10.07
CA ARG A 405 3.80 -30.41 -11.43
C ARG A 405 2.61 -30.97 -12.17
N VAL A 406 2.10 -30.19 -13.11
CA VAL A 406 1.19 -30.71 -14.14
C VAL A 406 2.00 -31.78 -14.87
N GLN A 407 1.65 -33.03 -14.67
CA GLN A 407 2.22 -34.11 -15.45
C GLN A 407 1.78 -33.88 -16.91
N PRO A 408 2.71 -33.94 -17.88
CA PRO A 408 2.30 -33.90 -19.26
C PRO A 408 1.42 -35.13 -19.53
N GLU A 409 0.20 -34.89 -20.03
CA GLU A 409 -0.66 -35.95 -20.55
C GLU A 409 0.12 -36.75 -21.58
N MET A 410 0.33 -38.01 -21.30
CA MET A 410 0.77 -38.98 -22.31
C MET A 410 -0.35 -39.10 -23.34
N LYS A 411 -0.14 -38.54 -24.53
CA LYS A 411 -0.97 -38.85 -25.69
C LYS A 411 -0.79 -40.34 -25.99
N ALA A 412 -1.88 -41.10 -25.88
CA ALA A 412 -2.05 -42.41 -26.48
C ALA A 412 -2.55 -42.23 -27.89
#